data_2ca806d768474db341409eb47d5eb15c
#
_entry.id   2ca806d768474db341409eb47d5eb15c
#
_cell.length_a   1.000
_cell.length_b   1.000
_cell.length_c   1.000
_cell.angle_alpha   90.00
_cell.angle_beta   90.00
_cell.angle_gamma   90.00
#
_symmetry.space_group_name_H-M   'P 1'
#
loop_
_entity.id
_entity.type
_entity.pdbx_description
1 polymer ?
#
loop_
_entity_poly.entity_id
_entity_poly.type
_entity_poly.pdbx_seq_one_letter_code
_entity_poly.pdbx_strand_id
1 'polypeptide(L)'
;MRHKKSKSNRETYLENATDILRKGLFKQKGYKVPKVQLSVSWATRGNRTKHGQGVKVLGQCFPTGLCDSGINQVNITPYLDGSTLKGTLRILGVLVHELVHAVDDCASGHGAPFKRCATAVGLTGKMTATTETEWLEDYLKANVIKPLGLFPHAKVMTG
;
A
#
# COMPACT_ATOMS: atom_id res chain seq x y z
N MET A 1 8.22 -14.46 -17.01
CA MET A 1 7.85 -13.32 -17.85
C MET A 1 8.44 -12.03 -17.29
N ARG A 2 9.06 -11.24 -18.12
CA ARG A 2 9.68 -9.98 -17.72
C ARG A 2 8.65 -8.87 -17.72
N HIS A 3 8.46 -8.19 -16.59
CA HIS A 3 7.54 -7.06 -16.47
C HIS A 3 8.23 -5.76 -16.87
N LYS A 4 7.51 -4.91 -17.61
CA LYS A 4 8.00 -3.59 -17.98
C LYS A 4 7.92 -2.65 -16.78
N LYS A 5 8.84 -1.68 -16.73
CA LYS A 5 8.71 -0.55 -15.80
C LYS A 5 7.57 0.35 -16.24
N SER A 6 6.83 0.90 -15.27
CA SER A 6 5.85 1.94 -15.55
C SER A 6 6.54 3.21 -16.06
N LYS A 7 5.89 3.91 -16.99
CA LYS A 7 6.35 5.23 -17.47
C LYS A 7 5.73 6.39 -16.71
N SER A 8 4.80 6.10 -15.79
CA SER A 8 4.16 7.14 -14.96
C SER A 8 5.06 7.54 -13.79
N ASN A 9 4.70 8.64 -13.11
CA ASN A 9 5.33 8.95 -11.83
C ASN A 9 4.77 8.07 -10.71
N ARG A 10 5.39 8.14 -9.53
CA ARG A 10 5.06 7.30 -8.37
C ARG A 10 3.61 7.48 -7.91
N GLU A 11 3.18 8.72 -7.77
CA GLU A 11 1.85 9.06 -7.26
C GLU A 11 0.78 8.64 -8.26
N THR A 12 0.98 8.88 -9.56
CA THR A 12 0.05 8.43 -10.60
C THR A 12 -0.03 6.90 -10.63
N TYR A 13 1.09 6.20 -10.47
CA TYR A 13 1.08 4.74 -10.37
C TYR A 13 0.20 4.27 -9.21
N LEU A 14 0.40 4.86 -8.02
CA LEU A 14 -0.38 4.50 -6.83
C LEU A 14 -1.87 4.84 -6.98
N GLU A 15 -2.19 5.96 -7.61
CA GLU A 15 -3.58 6.32 -7.90
C GLU A 15 -4.25 5.30 -8.82
N ASN A 16 -3.56 4.90 -9.88
CA ASN A 16 -4.07 3.91 -10.82
C ASN A 16 -4.20 2.53 -10.16
N ALA A 17 -3.21 2.13 -9.37
CA ALA A 17 -3.26 0.88 -8.62
C ALA A 17 -4.43 0.89 -7.61
N THR A 18 -4.60 1.99 -6.90
CA THR A 18 -5.71 2.15 -5.95
C THR A 18 -7.06 2.02 -6.64
N ASP A 19 -7.22 2.62 -7.80
CA ASP A 19 -8.47 2.54 -8.56
C ASP A 19 -8.79 1.10 -8.99
N ILE A 20 -7.78 0.38 -9.47
CA ILE A 20 -7.92 -1.04 -9.83
C ILE A 20 -8.32 -1.87 -8.60
N LEU A 21 -7.63 -1.67 -7.47
CA LEU A 21 -7.89 -2.41 -6.22
C LEU A 21 -9.28 -2.09 -5.67
N ARG A 22 -9.68 -0.81 -5.71
CA ARG A 22 -11.01 -0.35 -5.26
C ARG A 22 -12.12 -1.06 -6.02
N LYS A 23 -12.04 -1.06 -7.33
CA LYS A 23 -13.08 -1.60 -8.21
C LYS A 23 -13.07 -3.12 -8.32
N GLY A 24 -11.91 -3.73 -8.16
CA GLY A 24 -11.75 -5.18 -8.24
C GLY A 24 -11.70 -5.83 -6.87
N LEU A 25 -10.53 -5.90 -6.27
CA LEU A 25 -10.27 -6.67 -5.06
C LEU A 25 -11.18 -6.31 -3.89
N PHE A 26 -11.21 -5.06 -3.49
CA PHE A 26 -12.00 -4.62 -2.32
C PHE A 26 -13.50 -4.79 -2.57
N LYS A 27 -13.98 -4.35 -3.72
CA LYS A 27 -15.38 -4.47 -4.08
C LYS A 27 -15.86 -5.92 -4.09
N GLN A 28 -15.06 -6.84 -4.64
CA GLN A 28 -15.36 -8.27 -4.66
C GLN A 28 -15.50 -8.87 -3.27
N LYS A 29 -14.77 -8.33 -2.30
CA LYS A 29 -14.80 -8.78 -0.91
C LYS A 29 -15.82 -8.02 -0.06
N GLY A 30 -16.61 -7.13 -0.68
CA GLY A 30 -17.68 -6.40 0.01
C GLY A 30 -17.23 -5.14 0.74
N TYR A 31 -16.05 -4.61 0.40
CA TYR A 31 -15.52 -3.40 1.03
C TYR A 31 -15.45 -2.24 0.06
N LYS A 32 -15.77 -1.06 0.58
CA LYS A 32 -15.71 0.19 -0.18
C LYS A 32 -14.50 1.01 0.25
N VAL A 33 -13.56 1.22 -0.66
CA VAL A 33 -12.42 2.10 -0.44
C VAL A 33 -12.86 3.53 -0.81
N PRO A 34 -12.75 4.50 0.12
CA PRO A 34 -13.09 5.89 -0.18
C PRO A 34 -12.04 6.52 -1.10
N LYS A 35 -12.30 7.75 -1.53
CA LYS A 35 -11.28 8.55 -2.19
C LYS A 35 -10.12 8.76 -1.22
N VAL A 36 -8.88 8.62 -1.71
CA VAL A 36 -7.67 8.84 -0.92
C VAL A 36 -6.70 9.73 -1.68
N GLN A 37 -5.86 10.45 -0.95
CA GLN A 37 -4.72 11.18 -1.48
C GLN A 37 -3.47 10.35 -1.24
N LEU A 38 -2.64 10.19 -2.25
CA LEU A 38 -1.49 9.31 -2.22
C LEU A 38 -0.19 10.09 -2.40
N SER A 39 0.81 9.72 -1.61
CA SER A 39 2.16 10.23 -1.81
C SER A 39 3.19 9.15 -1.50
N VAL A 40 4.37 9.29 -2.10
CA VAL A 40 5.55 8.54 -1.71
C VAL A 40 6.37 9.47 -0.84
N SER A 41 6.36 9.23 0.46
CA SER A 41 7.00 10.09 1.45
C SER A 41 7.34 9.30 2.70
N TRP A 42 8.30 9.83 3.47
CA TRP A 42 8.69 9.26 4.75
C TRP A 42 7.54 9.36 5.74
N ALA A 43 7.41 8.34 6.58
CA ALA A 43 6.48 8.36 7.69
C ALA A 43 6.86 9.46 8.69
N THR A 44 5.90 9.90 9.49
CA THR A 44 6.15 10.90 10.53
C THR A 44 7.07 10.39 11.63
N ARG A 45 7.18 9.06 11.77
CA ARG A 45 8.08 8.38 12.72
C ARG A 45 8.37 6.97 12.20
N GLY A 46 9.35 6.31 12.77
CA GLY A 46 9.68 4.93 12.39
C GLY A 46 10.46 4.80 11.09
N ASN A 47 11.14 5.88 10.69
CA ASN A 47 11.93 5.90 9.45
C ASN A 47 13.30 5.22 9.60
N ARG A 48 13.68 4.85 10.83
CA ARG A 48 14.89 4.10 11.09
C ARG A 48 14.60 2.97 12.07
N THR A 49 15.24 1.84 11.88
CA THR A 49 15.25 0.78 12.88
C THR A 49 16.22 1.16 14.02
N LYS A 50 16.13 0.45 15.13
CA LYS A 50 16.99 0.65 16.31
C LYS A 50 18.49 0.68 15.95
N HIS A 51 18.88 -0.04 14.90
CA HIS A 51 20.28 -0.14 14.46
C HIS A 51 20.56 0.66 13.19
N GLY A 52 19.66 1.51 12.75
CA GLY A 52 19.85 2.32 11.55
C GLY A 52 19.83 1.55 10.23
N GLN A 53 19.41 0.29 10.22
CA GLN A 53 19.50 -0.61 9.08
C GLN A 53 18.17 -0.78 8.34
N GLY A 54 17.34 0.21 8.30
CA GLY A 54 16.10 0.09 7.56
C GLY A 54 15.00 1.01 8.08
N VAL A 55 13.79 0.71 7.70
CA VAL A 55 12.61 1.51 8.00
C VAL A 55 11.59 0.63 8.72
N LYS A 56 11.12 1.11 9.87
CA LYS A 56 10.15 0.39 10.67
C LYS A 56 8.71 0.56 10.14
N VAL A 57 8.37 1.78 9.70
CA VAL A 57 7.02 2.10 9.19
C VAL A 57 7.09 2.26 7.68
N LEU A 58 6.43 1.34 6.96
CA LEU A 58 6.46 1.29 5.50
C LEU A 58 5.35 2.10 4.86
N GLY A 59 4.27 2.38 5.58
CA GLY A 59 3.17 3.18 5.11
C GLY A 59 2.39 3.78 6.26
N GLN A 60 1.59 4.79 5.97
CA GLN A 60 0.68 5.43 6.93
C GLN A 60 -0.61 5.82 6.25
N CYS A 61 -1.72 5.72 6.98
CA CYS A 61 -3.00 6.28 6.59
C CYS A 61 -3.43 7.27 7.67
N PHE A 62 -3.73 8.50 7.26
CA PHE A 62 -4.24 9.53 8.16
C PHE A 62 -5.76 9.59 8.05
N PRO A 63 -6.50 9.59 9.18
CA PRO A 63 -7.95 9.73 9.16
C PRO A 63 -8.37 11.10 8.62
N THR A 64 -9.57 11.17 8.07
CA THR A 64 -10.10 12.39 7.46
C THR A 64 -10.10 13.59 8.40
N GLY A 65 -10.29 13.36 9.70
CA GLY A 65 -10.27 14.42 10.71
C GLY A 65 -8.91 15.10 10.90
N LEU A 66 -7.82 14.48 10.42
CA LEU A 66 -6.47 15.05 10.45
C LEU A 66 -6.08 15.66 9.10
N CYS A 67 -6.98 15.66 8.12
CA CYS A 67 -6.70 16.15 6.77
C CYS A 67 -7.64 17.30 6.43
N ASP A 68 -7.08 18.48 6.17
CA ASP A 68 -7.88 19.67 5.84
C ASP A 68 -8.79 19.45 4.63
N SER A 69 -8.36 18.61 3.69
CA SER A 69 -9.16 18.24 2.52
C SER A 69 -10.39 17.37 2.84
N GLY A 70 -10.45 16.78 4.05
CA GLY A 70 -11.47 15.78 4.39
C GLY A 70 -11.29 14.45 3.66
N ILE A 71 -10.13 14.19 3.08
CA ILE A 71 -9.79 12.98 2.33
C ILE A 71 -8.63 12.29 3.04
N ASN A 72 -8.70 10.97 3.22
CA ASN A 72 -7.59 10.22 3.83
C ASN A 72 -6.29 10.45 3.07
N GLN A 73 -5.21 10.77 3.77
CA GLN A 73 -3.87 10.80 3.22
C GLN A 73 -3.19 9.45 3.45
N VAL A 74 -2.71 8.85 2.37
CA VAL A 74 -1.95 7.60 2.41
C VAL A 74 -0.53 7.86 1.91
N ASN A 75 0.45 7.57 2.75
CA ASN A 75 1.87 7.70 2.42
C ASN A 75 2.51 6.33 2.33
N ILE A 76 3.28 6.11 1.27
CA ILE A 76 4.08 4.89 1.09
C ILE A 76 5.55 5.30 1.13
N THR A 77 6.35 4.60 1.92
CA THR A 77 7.77 4.96 2.09
C THR A 77 8.57 4.85 0.79
N PRO A 78 9.45 5.81 0.50
CA PRO A 78 10.38 5.70 -0.63
C PRO A 78 11.51 4.71 -0.39
N TYR A 79 11.61 4.12 0.79
CA TYR A 79 12.62 3.10 1.12
C TYR A 79 12.45 1.81 0.31
N LEU A 80 11.23 1.49 -0.14
CA LEU A 80 10.96 0.25 -0.88
C LEU A 80 11.40 0.36 -2.34
N ASP A 81 12.04 -0.69 -2.83
CA ASP A 81 12.59 -0.73 -4.19
C ASP A 81 11.55 -1.23 -5.19
N GLY A 82 11.12 -0.35 -6.10
CA GLY A 82 10.20 -0.69 -7.17
C GLY A 82 10.86 -1.27 -8.42
N SER A 83 12.18 -1.34 -8.49
CA SER A 83 12.88 -1.81 -9.69
C SER A 83 12.76 -3.31 -9.94
N THR A 84 12.28 -4.07 -8.97
CA THR A 84 12.08 -5.52 -9.05
C THR A 84 10.62 -5.90 -8.88
N LEU A 85 10.25 -7.09 -9.37
CA LEU A 85 8.92 -7.64 -9.13
C LEU A 85 8.63 -7.81 -7.63
N LYS A 86 9.58 -8.36 -6.89
CA LYS A 86 9.46 -8.55 -5.43
C LYS A 86 9.22 -7.22 -4.72
N GLY A 87 9.99 -6.19 -5.06
CA GLY A 87 9.83 -4.87 -4.46
C GLY A 87 8.51 -4.22 -4.81
N THR A 88 8.07 -4.34 -6.07
CA THR A 88 6.77 -3.81 -6.49
C THR A 88 5.62 -4.52 -5.76
N LEU A 89 5.68 -5.84 -5.61
CA LEU A 89 4.68 -6.59 -4.85
C LEU A 89 4.64 -6.12 -3.39
N ARG A 90 5.79 -5.85 -2.80
CA ARG A 90 5.84 -5.35 -1.42
C ARG A 90 5.22 -3.96 -1.30
N ILE A 91 5.52 -3.06 -2.23
CA ILE A 91 4.91 -1.72 -2.29
C ILE A 91 3.40 -1.82 -2.41
N LEU A 92 2.91 -2.67 -3.30
CA LEU A 92 1.47 -2.87 -3.48
C LEU A 92 0.80 -3.50 -2.26
N GLY A 93 1.49 -4.41 -1.57
CA GLY A 93 1.00 -4.98 -0.31
C GLY A 93 0.89 -3.93 0.79
N VAL A 94 1.86 -3.03 0.89
CA VAL A 94 1.78 -1.88 1.81
C VAL A 94 0.61 -0.98 1.44
N LEU A 95 0.41 -0.71 0.15
CA LEU A 95 -0.75 0.06 -0.31
C LEU A 95 -2.07 -0.61 0.11
N VAL A 96 -2.22 -1.91 -0.12
CA VAL A 96 -3.42 -2.65 0.31
C VAL A 96 -3.64 -2.50 1.81
N HIS A 97 -2.59 -2.62 2.62
CA HIS A 97 -2.67 -2.43 4.08
C HIS A 97 -3.21 -1.04 4.45
N GLU A 98 -2.68 0.01 3.84
CA GLU A 98 -3.15 1.38 4.13
C GLU A 98 -4.56 1.63 3.62
N LEU A 99 -4.95 1.02 2.50
CA LEU A 99 -6.33 1.09 2.00
C LEU A 99 -7.32 0.38 2.93
N VAL A 100 -6.90 -0.69 3.60
CA VAL A 100 -7.72 -1.34 4.65
C VAL A 100 -8.01 -0.35 5.78
N HIS A 101 -7.02 0.44 6.21
CA HIS A 101 -7.25 1.50 7.18
C HIS A 101 -8.27 2.54 6.69
N ALA A 102 -8.20 2.90 5.41
CA ALA A 102 -9.10 3.91 4.84
C ALA A 102 -10.56 3.43 4.78
N VAL A 103 -10.81 2.13 4.70
CA VAL A 103 -12.16 1.56 4.64
C VAL A 103 -13.04 2.03 5.80
N ASP A 104 -12.50 2.11 7.01
CA ASP A 104 -13.25 2.57 8.19
C ASP A 104 -12.69 3.86 8.78
N ASP A 105 -12.02 4.65 7.97
CA ASP A 105 -11.41 5.93 8.37
C ASP A 105 -10.45 5.78 9.55
N CYS A 106 -9.66 4.71 9.55
CA CYS A 106 -8.68 4.38 10.59
C CYS A 106 -9.29 4.14 11.97
N ALA A 107 -10.61 3.96 12.07
CA ALA A 107 -11.31 3.89 13.35
C ALA A 107 -10.94 2.66 14.18
N SER A 108 -10.66 1.54 13.54
CA SER A 108 -10.38 0.28 14.24
C SER A 108 -8.89 0.05 14.56
N GLY A 109 -7.99 0.94 14.11
CA GLY A 109 -6.55 0.71 14.22
C GLY A 109 -6.20 -0.63 13.58
N HIS A 110 -5.57 -1.54 14.30
CA HIS A 110 -5.30 -2.91 13.87
C HIS A 110 -6.20 -3.95 14.58
N GLY A 111 -7.34 -3.52 15.07
CA GLY A 111 -8.29 -4.37 15.78
C GLY A 111 -9.09 -5.29 14.86
N ALA A 112 -10.17 -5.88 15.41
CA ALA A 112 -10.93 -6.91 14.72
C ALA A 112 -11.50 -6.49 13.35
N PRO A 113 -12.08 -5.29 13.18
CA PRO A 113 -12.57 -4.89 11.85
C PRO A 113 -11.44 -4.77 10.80
N PHE A 114 -10.28 -4.23 11.20
CA PHE A 114 -9.10 -4.18 10.34
C PHE A 114 -8.68 -5.59 9.94
N LYS A 115 -8.55 -6.51 10.90
CA LYS A 115 -8.14 -7.89 10.66
C LYS A 115 -9.06 -8.61 9.69
N ARG A 116 -10.38 -8.44 9.83
CA ARG A 116 -11.35 -9.07 8.92
C ARG A 116 -11.16 -8.59 7.49
N CYS A 117 -11.05 -7.29 7.28
CA CYS A 117 -10.84 -6.72 5.96
C CYS A 117 -9.47 -7.12 5.39
N ALA A 118 -8.41 -6.98 6.17
CA ALA A 118 -7.05 -7.32 5.76
C ALA A 118 -6.96 -8.78 5.31
N THR A 119 -7.52 -9.69 6.10
CA THR A 119 -7.55 -11.12 5.76
C THR A 119 -8.36 -11.38 4.49
N ALA A 120 -9.52 -10.73 4.35
CA ALA A 120 -10.37 -10.89 3.17
C ALA A 120 -9.68 -10.46 1.89
N VAL A 121 -8.83 -9.42 1.92
CA VAL A 121 -8.12 -8.93 0.74
C VAL A 121 -6.74 -9.56 0.54
N GLY A 122 -6.40 -10.57 1.34
CA GLY A 122 -5.20 -11.39 1.10
C GLY A 122 -3.96 -11.00 1.88
N LEU A 123 -4.10 -10.18 2.91
CA LEU A 123 -2.99 -9.92 3.82
C LEU A 123 -2.94 -10.98 4.91
N THR A 124 -1.74 -11.25 5.42
CA THR A 124 -1.50 -12.24 6.47
C THR A 124 -0.41 -11.77 7.42
N GLY A 125 -0.19 -12.54 8.47
CA GLY A 125 0.81 -12.26 9.47
C GLY A 125 0.30 -11.37 10.59
N LYS A 126 1.22 -10.69 11.26
CA LYS A 126 0.88 -9.76 12.33
C LYS A 126 0.21 -8.51 11.74
N MET A 127 -0.94 -8.11 12.28
CA MET A 127 -1.72 -7.00 11.69
C MET A 127 -0.97 -5.67 11.66
N THR A 128 -0.03 -5.44 12.55
CA THR A 128 0.84 -4.25 12.53
C THR A 128 1.98 -4.36 11.50
N ALA A 129 2.20 -5.54 10.92
CA ALA A 129 3.30 -5.81 9.98
C ALA A 129 2.87 -6.91 8.99
N THR A 130 1.78 -6.66 8.26
CA THR A 130 1.22 -7.63 7.33
C THR A 130 2.11 -7.88 6.12
N THR A 131 1.99 -9.08 5.58
CA THR A 131 2.61 -9.46 4.31
C THR A 131 1.53 -10.01 3.38
N GLU A 132 1.89 -10.23 2.13
CA GLU A 132 0.98 -10.69 1.09
C GLU A 132 0.91 -12.22 1.08
N THR A 133 -0.31 -12.78 1.02
CA THR A 133 -0.50 -14.19 0.71
C THR A 133 -0.11 -14.46 -0.75
N GLU A 134 0.15 -15.72 -1.09
CA GLU A 134 0.45 -16.11 -2.46
C GLU A 134 -0.67 -15.70 -3.43
N TRP A 135 -1.94 -15.90 -3.04
CA TRP A 135 -3.03 -15.52 -3.92
C TRP A 135 -3.16 -14.01 -4.11
N LEU A 136 -2.81 -13.19 -3.09
CA LEU A 136 -2.78 -11.74 -3.27
C LEU A 136 -1.65 -11.36 -4.22
N GLU A 137 -0.48 -11.96 -4.07
CA GLU A 137 0.62 -11.71 -5.02
C GLU A 137 0.21 -12.06 -6.46
N ASP A 138 -0.46 -13.18 -6.66
CA ASP A 138 -0.97 -13.59 -7.98
C ASP A 138 -1.99 -12.60 -8.52
N TYR A 139 -2.91 -12.13 -7.65
CA TYR A 139 -3.89 -11.10 -8.01
C TYR A 139 -3.19 -9.81 -8.44
N LEU A 140 -2.21 -9.34 -7.67
CA LEU A 140 -1.49 -8.12 -7.95
C LEU A 140 -0.70 -8.21 -9.26
N LYS A 141 -0.07 -9.34 -9.53
CA LYS A 141 0.63 -9.55 -10.81
C LYS A 141 -0.33 -9.47 -11.99
N ALA A 142 -1.46 -10.15 -11.91
CA ALA A 142 -2.41 -10.25 -13.03
C ALA A 142 -3.20 -8.96 -13.26
N ASN A 143 -3.57 -8.25 -12.20
CA ASN A 143 -4.53 -7.15 -12.29
C ASN A 143 -3.91 -5.76 -12.16
N VAL A 144 -2.74 -5.64 -11.53
CA VAL A 144 -2.07 -4.36 -11.31
C VAL A 144 -0.77 -4.27 -12.10
N ILE A 145 0.14 -5.22 -11.91
CA ILE A 145 1.48 -5.14 -12.52
C ILE A 145 1.42 -5.39 -14.03
N LYS A 146 0.61 -6.33 -14.48
CA LYS A 146 0.48 -6.59 -15.92
C LYS A 146 0.06 -5.34 -16.69
N PRO A 147 -0.99 -4.59 -16.29
CA PRO A 147 -1.36 -3.37 -17.00
C PRO A 147 -0.47 -2.16 -16.69
N LEU A 148 0.02 -2.00 -15.46
CA LEU A 148 0.74 -0.79 -15.06
C LEU A 148 2.26 -0.90 -15.15
N GLY A 149 2.81 -2.09 -15.11
CA GLY A 149 4.24 -2.34 -15.04
C GLY A 149 4.78 -2.35 -13.61
N LEU A 150 6.10 -2.42 -13.47
CA LEU A 150 6.77 -2.30 -12.18
C LEU A 150 6.72 -0.86 -11.67
N PHE A 151 6.76 -0.70 -10.36
CA PHE A 151 6.74 0.61 -9.72
C PHE A 151 7.92 1.46 -10.24
N PRO A 152 7.67 2.74 -10.61
CA PRO A 152 8.62 3.52 -11.42
C PRO A 152 9.85 4.05 -10.70
N HIS A 153 10.05 3.76 -9.44
CA HIS A 153 11.16 4.29 -8.66
C HIS A 153 11.94 3.21 -7.91
N ALA A 154 13.26 3.38 -7.89
CA ALA A 154 14.13 2.62 -7.04
C ALA A 154 14.06 3.13 -5.59
N LYS A 155 14.61 2.34 -4.69
CA LYS A 155 14.67 2.62 -3.26
C LYS A 155 15.50 3.86 -2.96
N VAL A 156 15.00 4.66 -2.00
CA VAL A 156 15.75 5.76 -1.39
C VAL A 156 16.12 5.37 0.03
N MET A 157 17.39 5.52 0.38
CA MET A 157 17.88 5.23 1.73
C MET A 157 17.61 6.40 2.68
N THR A 158 17.35 6.09 3.95
CA THR A 158 17.38 7.10 5.01
C THR A 158 18.82 7.55 5.22
N GLY A 159 19.07 8.82 5.14
CA GLY A 159 20.39 9.41 5.28
C GLY A 159 21.11 9.15 6.58
#